data_0768427ed8185ff19eba141ba3166d7d
#
_entry.id   0768427ed8185ff19eba141ba3166d7d
#
_cell.length_a   1.000
_cell.length_b   1.000
_cell.length_c   1.000
_cell.angle_alpha   90.00
_cell.angle_beta   90.00
_cell.angle_gamma   90.00
#
_symmetry.space_group_name_H-M   'P 1'
#
loop_
_entity.id
_entity.type
_entity.pdbx_description
1 polymer ?
#
loop_
_entity_poly.entity_id
_entity_poly.type
_entity_poly.pdbx_seq_one_letter_code
_entity_poly.pdbx_strand_id
1 'polypeptide(L)'
;DTVTVRLLNDEGNYKDDYGLCAATLNTQVLKNVTDLLRSRSCTIQKMEKGEVLAEYDAADEETLLLTVPDENGWDLYINGKKSTKYQAENTFIAVPVSKGHNTIQLRYHAPGLRAGIFSSVLALGLFSFLSLSRNKKKH
;
A
#
# COMPACT_ATOMS: atom_id res chain seq x y z
N ASP A 1 -37.39 3.78 10.67
CA ASP A 1 -37.32 4.55 9.41
C ASP A 1 -37.69 3.63 8.25
N THR A 2 -38.64 4.06 7.43
CA THR A 2 -39.09 3.30 6.26
C THR A 2 -38.47 3.90 5.02
N VAL A 3 -37.77 3.08 4.23
CA VAL A 3 -37.23 3.47 2.92
C VAL A 3 -38.19 2.97 1.86
N THR A 4 -38.79 3.89 1.09
CA THR A 4 -39.62 3.56 -0.04
C THR A 4 -38.85 3.67 -1.33
N VAL A 5 -38.67 2.55 -2.03
CA VAL A 5 -38.04 2.51 -3.37
C VAL A 5 -39.19 2.47 -4.39
N ARG A 6 -39.26 3.49 -5.27
CA ARG A 6 -40.20 3.56 -6.37
C ARG A 6 -39.51 3.27 -7.67
N LEU A 7 -39.82 2.16 -8.31
CA LEU A 7 -39.39 1.84 -9.65
C LEU A 7 -40.35 2.52 -10.62
N LEU A 8 -39.85 3.45 -11.41
CA LEU A 8 -40.61 4.07 -12.52
C LEU A 8 -40.35 3.23 -13.76
N ASN A 9 -41.41 2.63 -14.26
CA ASN A 9 -41.37 1.94 -15.54
C ASN A 9 -41.71 2.97 -16.64
N ASP A 10 -40.73 3.26 -17.48
CA ASP A 10 -41.00 3.98 -18.73
C ASP A 10 -41.43 2.92 -19.76
N GLU A 11 -42.46 3.14 -20.51
CA GLU A 11 -43.23 2.20 -21.35
C GLU A 11 -42.37 1.28 -22.27
N GLY A 12 -41.57 0.44 -21.71
CA GLY A 12 -40.75 -0.54 -22.42
C GLY A 12 -40.96 -1.93 -21.83
N ASN A 13 -41.30 -2.90 -22.65
CA ASN A 13 -41.42 -4.31 -22.37
C ASN A 13 -40.04 -4.87 -21.90
N TYR A 14 -39.66 -4.65 -20.65
CA TYR A 14 -38.49 -5.30 -20.08
C TYR A 14 -38.90 -6.66 -19.54
N LYS A 15 -38.41 -7.71 -20.18
CA LYS A 15 -38.53 -9.12 -19.75
C LYS A 15 -37.47 -9.54 -18.74
N ASP A 16 -36.77 -8.62 -18.13
CA ASP A 16 -35.69 -8.96 -17.24
C ASP A 16 -36.19 -8.98 -15.79
N ASP A 17 -35.90 -10.08 -15.09
CA ASP A 17 -36.14 -10.21 -13.66
C ASP A 17 -35.23 -9.25 -12.88
N TYR A 18 -35.80 -8.23 -12.27
CA TYR A 18 -35.07 -7.32 -11.38
C TYR A 18 -35.03 -7.87 -9.98
N GLY A 19 -33.85 -8.27 -9.50
CA GLY A 19 -33.61 -8.61 -8.12
C GLY A 19 -33.34 -7.35 -7.29
N LEU A 20 -34.17 -7.04 -6.29
CA LEU A 20 -33.91 -5.99 -5.31
C LEU A 20 -33.28 -6.62 -4.07
N CYS A 21 -32.02 -6.30 -3.79
CA CYS A 21 -31.35 -6.67 -2.55
C CYS A 21 -31.33 -5.47 -1.60
N ALA A 22 -31.94 -5.63 -0.42
CA ALA A 22 -31.85 -4.65 0.65
C ALA A 22 -30.97 -5.21 1.78
N ALA A 23 -30.03 -4.41 2.25
CA ALA A 23 -29.19 -4.75 3.39
C ALA A 23 -29.30 -3.66 4.46
N THR A 24 -29.33 -4.06 5.72
CA THR A 24 -29.30 -3.13 6.85
C THR A 24 -27.94 -3.17 7.53
N LEU A 25 -27.37 -2.00 7.76
CA LEU A 25 -26.13 -1.87 8.51
C LEU A 25 -26.43 -1.78 10.00
N ASN A 26 -25.89 -2.71 10.79
CA ASN A 26 -25.93 -2.60 12.25
C ASN A 26 -24.90 -1.56 12.72
N THR A 27 -25.36 -0.33 12.92
CA THR A 27 -24.51 0.80 13.30
C THR A 27 -23.85 0.62 14.67
N GLN A 28 -24.47 -0.12 15.60
CA GLN A 28 -23.88 -0.40 16.91
C GLN A 28 -22.68 -1.34 16.80
N VAL A 29 -22.80 -2.40 16.00
CA VAL A 29 -21.67 -3.32 15.74
C VAL A 29 -20.55 -2.58 15.03
N LEU A 30 -20.87 -1.77 14.02
CA LEU A 30 -19.88 -0.95 13.32
C LEU A 30 -19.14 -0.02 14.29
N LYS A 31 -19.86 0.66 15.17
CA LYS A 31 -19.25 1.54 16.17
C LYS A 31 -18.32 0.76 17.11
N ASN A 32 -18.77 -0.35 17.65
CA ASN A 32 -17.97 -1.17 18.57
C ASN A 32 -16.67 -1.66 17.90
N VAL A 33 -16.74 -2.13 16.65
CA VAL A 33 -15.57 -2.56 15.87
C VAL A 33 -14.63 -1.37 15.59
N THR A 34 -15.19 -0.22 15.21
CA THR A 34 -14.38 0.97 14.94
C THR A 34 -13.66 1.46 16.22
N ASP A 35 -14.33 1.48 17.35
CA ASP A 35 -13.74 1.89 18.63
C ASP A 35 -12.65 0.90 19.05
N LEU A 36 -12.84 -0.40 18.86
CA LEU A 36 -11.82 -1.42 19.11
C LEU A 36 -10.59 -1.22 18.21
N LEU A 37 -10.77 -1.01 16.91
CA LEU A 37 -9.66 -0.78 15.99
C LEU A 37 -8.90 0.50 16.31
N ARG A 38 -9.60 1.57 16.69
CA ARG A 38 -8.97 2.82 17.11
C ARG A 38 -8.14 2.68 18.38
N SER A 39 -8.60 1.88 19.34
CA SER A 39 -7.86 1.63 20.58
C SER A 39 -6.57 0.83 20.38
N ARG A 40 -6.44 0.16 19.22
CA ARG A 40 -5.27 -0.63 18.81
C ARG A 40 -4.52 -0.05 17.62
N SER A 41 -4.65 1.26 17.39
CA SER A 41 -3.95 1.91 16.29
C SER A 41 -2.49 2.23 16.64
N CYS A 42 -1.61 2.15 15.65
CA CYS A 42 -0.23 2.59 15.79
C CYS A 42 -0.12 4.12 15.77
N THR A 43 0.92 4.65 16.38
CA THR A 43 1.27 6.07 16.32
C THR A 43 2.20 6.30 15.15
N ILE A 44 1.77 7.08 14.16
CA ILE A 44 2.59 7.43 13.00
C ILE A 44 3.52 8.58 13.38
N GLN A 45 4.83 8.34 13.34
CA GLN A 45 5.87 9.32 13.60
C GLN A 45 6.28 10.08 12.33
N LYS A 46 6.28 9.37 11.18
CA LYS A 46 6.68 9.92 9.90
C LYS A 46 5.96 9.23 8.76
N MET A 47 5.50 9.99 7.78
CA MET A 47 4.91 9.47 6.55
C MET A 47 5.22 10.42 5.40
N GLU A 48 6.40 10.28 4.80
CA GLU A 48 6.84 11.15 3.70
C GLU A 48 7.96 10.50 2.87
N LYS A 49 8.09 10.93 1.62
CA LYS A 49 9.21 10.59 0.72
C LYS A 49 9.50 9.10 0.58
N GLY A 50 8.45 8.27 0.61
CA GLY A 50 8.60 6.82 0.53
C GLY A 50 9.11 6.18 1.83
N GLU A 51 8.95 6.85 2.96
CA GLU A 51 9.25 6.30 4.28
C GLU A 51 8.01 6.43 5.18
N VAL A 52 7.67 5.34 5.85
CA VAL A 52 6.68 5.30 6.93
C VAL A 52 7.37 4.81 8.18
N LEU A 53 7.27 5.59 9.25
CA LEU A 53 7.75 5.22 10.58
C LEU A 53 6.58 5.27 11.55
N ALA A 54 6.32 4.17 12.22
CA ALA A 54 5.25 4.04 13.19
C ALA A 54 5.72 3.31 14.43
N GLU A 55 5.09 3.60 15.55
CA GLU A 55 5.30 2.91 16.83
C GLU A 55 4.01 2.24 17.26
N TYR A 56 4.15 1.04 17.81
CA TYR A 56 3.04 0.24 18.28
C TYR A 56 3.43 -0.58 19.52
N ASP A 57 2.61 -0.48 20.57
CA ASP A 57 2.76 -1.28 21.78
C ASP A 57 1.81 -2.48 21.73
N ALA A 58 2.34 -3.63 21.36
CA ALA A 58 1.59 -4.87 21.25
C ALA A 58 1.35 -5.51 22.62
N ALA A 59 0.11 -5.88 22.90
CA ALA A 59 -0.24 -6.59 24.13
C ALA A 59 0.29 -8.04 24.13
N ASP A 60 0.39 -8.64 22.95
CA ASP A 60 0.87 -10.00 22.71
C ASP A 60 1.53 -10.10 21.33
N GLU A 61 1.88 -11.30 20.86
CA GLU A 61 2.27 -11.51 19.46
C GLU A 61 1.04 -11.30 18.56
N GLU A 62 1.11 -10.31 17.69
CA GLU A 62 -0.01 -9.89 16.86
C GLU A 62 0.44 -9.64 15.42
N THR A 63 -0.53 -9.52 14.52
CA THR A 63 -0.29 -9.05 13.15
C THR A 63 -0.95 -7.68 12.98
N LEU A 64 -0.13 -6.67 12.70
CA LEU A 64 -0.59 -5.32 12.44
C LEU A 64 -0.90 -5.16 10.95
N LEU A 65 -2.10 -4.70 10.63
CA LEU A 65 -2.48 -4.35 9.27
C LEU A 65 -2.12 -2.89 8.99
N LEU A 66 -1.28 -2.67 8.01
CA LEU A 66 -0.98 -1.34 7.49
C LEU A 66 -1.78 -1.12 6.19
N THR A 67 -2.59 -0.05 6.15
CA THR A 67 -3.37 0.31 4.96
C THR A 67 -2.49 0.94 3.86
N VAL A 68 -1.32 0.35 3.66
CA VAL A 68 -0.36 0.67 2.61
C VAL A 68 -0.44 -0.45 1.58
N PRO A 69 -0.61 -0.13 0.28
CA PRO A 69 -0.61 -1.16 -0.77
C PRO A 69 0.69 -1.96 -0.77
N ASP A 70 0.57 -3.29 -0.87
CA ASP A 70 1.74 -4.17 -0.94
C ASP A 70 2.33 -4.18 -2.34
N GLU A 71 3.29 -3.31 -2.58
CA GLU A 71 4.03 -3.22 -3.84
C GLU A 71 5.46 -3.74 -3.69
N ASN A 72 6.05 -4.14 -4.84
CA ASN A 72 7.42 -4.67 -4.96
C ASN A 72 8.46 -3.60 -4.66
N GLY A 73 8.37 -2.68 -3.92
CA GLY A 73 9.36 -1.65 -3.61
C GLY A 73 9.50 -1.42 -2.11
N TRP A 74 8.60 -1.97 -1.31
CA TRP A 74 8.62 -1.79 0.12
C TRP A 74 9.53 -2.77 0.84
N ASP A 75 10.52 -2.27 1.53
CA ASP A 75 11.31 -2.99 2.55
C ASP A 75 10.73 -2.69 3.93
N LEU A 76 10.50 -3.77 4.71
CA LEU A 76 10.03 -3.68 6.10
C LEU A 76 11.19 -3.85 7.08
N TYR A 77 11.20 -3.01 8.08
CA TYR A 77 12.10 -3.13 9.24
C TYR A 77 11.27 -3.06 10.53
N ILE A 78 11.56 -3.97 11.46
CA ILE A 78 10.96 -3.99 12.81
C ILE A 78 12.10 -3.87 13.81
N ASN A 79 12.03 -2.88 14.70
CA ASN A 79 13.08 -2.60 15.69
C ASN A 79 14.47 -2.49 15.05
N GLY A 80 14.55 -1.84 13.86
CA GLY A 80 15.78 -1.65 13.11
C GLY A 80 16.30 -2.88 12.34
N LYS A 81 15.65 -4.04 12.44
CA LYS A 81 16.03 -5.27 11.72
C LYS A 81 15.12 -5.48 10.52
N LYS A 82 15.70 -5.84 9.38
CA LYS A 82 14.91 -6.21 8.18
C LYS A 82 14.03 -7.42 8.50
N SER A 83 12.75 -7.30 8.16
CA SER A 83 11.72 -8.31 8.41
C SER A 83 10.95 -8.66 7.14
N THR A 84 10.20 -9.75 7.21
CA THR A 84 9.33 -10.16 6.10
C THR A 84 7.97 -9.51 6.28
N LYS A 85 7.48 -8.89 5.21
CA LYS A 85 6.09 -8.42 5.14
C LYS A 85 5.20 -9.52 4.55
N TYR A 86 3.94 -9.52 4.94
CA TYR A 86 2.92 -10.40 4.39
C TYR A 86 1.87 -9.56 3.68
N GLN A 87 1.21 -10.15 2.71
CA GLN A 87 0.09 -9.52 2.04
C GLN A 87 -1.21 -9.90 2.73
N ALA A 88 -2.02 -8.91 3.10
CA ALA A 88 -3.36 -9.09 3.61
C ALA A 88 -4.40 -8.66 2.57
N GLU A 89 -5.47 -9.42 2.42
CA GLU A 89 -6.59 -9.16 1.49
C GLU A 89 -6.11 -8.85 0.06
N ASN A 90 -5.04 -9.49 -0.39
CA ASN A 90 -4.42 -9.29 -1.71
C ASN A 90 -4.07 -7.83 -2.05
N THR A 91 -4.00 -6.95 -1.05
CA THR A 91 -3.83 -5.51 -1.29
C THR A 91 -2.88 -4.86 -0.29
N PHE A 92 -3.01 -5.13 1.00
CA PHE A 92 -2.34 -4.38 2.06
C PHE A 92 -1.16 -5.13 2.68
N ILE A 93 -0.28 -4.37 3.33
CA ILE A 93 0.86 -4.94 4.06
C ILE A 93 0.41 -5.37 5.46
N ALA A 94 0.70 -6.61 5.81
CA ALA A 94 0.57 -7.14 7.16
C ALA A 94 1.96 -7.34 7.78
N VAL A 95 2.12 -6.91 9.03
CA VAL A 95 3.40 -6.87 9.74
C VAL A 95 3.29 -7.69 11.02
N PRO A 96 4.10 -8.75 11.20
CA PRO A 96 4.15 -9.46 12.47
C PRO A 96 4.85 -8.60 13.51
N VAL A 97 4.26 -8.42 14.67
CA VAL A 97 4.83 -7.67 15.78
C VAL A 97 4.91 -8.55 17.02
N SER A 98 5.97 -8.41 17.79
CA SER A 98 6.14 -9.13 19.04
C SER A 98 5.54 -8.32 20.19
N LYS A 99 5.24 -8.99 21.29
CA LYS A 99 4.78 -8.36 22.52
C LYS A 99 5.71 -7.23 22.98
N GLY A 100 5.13 -6.11 23.37
CA GLY A 100 5.82 -4.91 23.84
C GLY A 100 5.96 -3.85 22.75
N HIS A 101 6.91 -2.96 22.96
CA HIS A 101 7.14 -1.82 22.07
C HIS A 101 7.79 -2.24 20.75
N ASN A 102 7.19 -1.84 19.63
CA ASN A 102 7.69 -2.12 18.29
C ASN A 102 7.79 -0.82 17.50
N THR A 103 8.95 -0.63 16.88
CA THR A 103 9.18 0.41 15.87
C THR A 103 9.07 -0.24 14.49
N ILE A 104 8.09 0.17 13.70
CA ILE A 104 7.82 -0.34 12.35
C ILE A 104 8.26 0.72 11.34
N GLN A 105 9.15 0.33 10.43
CA GLN A 105 9.64 1.21 9.38
C GLN A 105 9.46 0.55 8.03
N LEU A 106 8.74 1.22 7.12
CA LEU A 106 8.66 0.88 5.71
C LEU A 106 9.52 1.87 4.92
N ARG A 107 10.35 1.35 4.00
CA ARG A 107 11.13 2.15 3.06
C ARG A 107 10.84 1.72 1.64
N TYR A 108 10.44 2.66 0.81
CA TYR A 108 10.15 2.40 -0.59
C TYR A 108 11.38 2.62 -1.46
N HIS A 109 11.66 1.65 -2.29
CA HIS A 109 12.69 1.73 -3.34
C HIS A 109 12.03 1.44 -4.68
N ALA A 110 12.05 2.40 -5.59
CA ALA A 110 11.49 2.21 -6.92
C ALA A 110 12.20 1.04 -7.65
N PRO A 111 11.48 -0.04 -7.99
CA PRO A 111 12.06 -1.17 -8.69
C PRO A 111 12.68 -0.73 -10.03
N GLY A 112 13.86 -1.24 -10.33
CA GLY A 112 14.55 -0.93 -11.59
C GLY A 112 15.27 0.42 -11.66
N LEU A 113 15.06 1.34 -10.70
CA LEU A 113 15.68 2.68 -10.73
C LEU A 113 17.22 2.60 -10.81
N ARG A 114 17.86 1.76 -10.00
CA ARG A 114 19.31 1.58 -10.01
C ARG A 114 19.82 1.04 -11.34
N ALA A 115 19.14 0.05 -11.92
CA ALA A 115 19.47 -0.51 -13.22
C ALA A 115 19.28 0.53 -14.34
N GLY A 116 18.21 1.31 -14.29
CA GLY A 116 17.95 2.41 -15.23
C GLY A 116 19.05 3.49 -15.18
N ILE A 117 19.44 3.93 -13.99
CA ILE A 117 20.53 4.90 -13.84
C ILE A 117 21.83 4.34 -14.42
N PHE A 118 22.18 3.09 -14.10
CA PHE A 118 23.40 2.46 -14.59
C PHE A 118 23.43 2.36 -16.11
N SER A 119 22.34 1.89 -16.73
CA SER A 119 22.24 1.79 -18.19
C SER A 119 22.31 3.16 -18.88
N SER A 120 21.72 4.19 -18.29
CA SER A 120 21.77 5.56 -18.81
C SER A 120 23.19 6.13 -18.78
N VAL A 121 23.91 5.95 -17.68
CA VAL A 121 25.30 6.40 -17.55
C VAL A 121 26.19 5.67 -18.55
N LEU A 122 26.00 4.37 -18.72
CA LEU A 122 26.76 3.57 -19.68
C LEU A 122 26.50 4.01 -21.13
N ALA A 123 25.24 4.26 -21.49
CA ALA A 123 24.88 4.75 -22.82
C ALA A 123 25.49 6.14 -23.11
N LEU A 124 25.42 7.07 -22.15
CA LEU A 124 26.07 8.39 -22.28
C LEU A 124 27.58 8.27 -22.42
N GLY A 125 28.23 7.39 -21.66
CA GLY A 125 29.67 7.12 -21.77
C GLY A 125 30.07 6.59 -23.16
N LEU A 126 29.33 5.62 -23.68
CA LEU A 126 29.54 5.07 -25.01
C LEU A 126 29.35 6.13 -26.11
N PHE A 127 28.26 6.91 -26.00
CA PHE A 127 27.98 7.99 -26.94
C PHE A 127 29.14 9.03 -26.97
N SER A 128 29.57 9.46 -25.80
CA SER A 128 30.69 10.40 -25.67
C SER A 128 31.97 9.84 -26.25
N PHE A 129 32.31 8.58 -25.97
CA PHE A 129 33.49 7.91 -26.50
C PHE A 129 33.45 7.82 -28.03
N LEU A 130 32.34 7.42 -28.62
CA LEU A 130 32.18 7.33 -30.08
C LEU A 130 32.24 8.71 -30.74
N SER A 131 31.69 9.74 -30.13
CA SER A 131 31.74 11.13 -30.62
C SER A 131 33.18 11.66 -30.67
N LEU A 132 33.92 11.46 -29.59
CA LEU A 132 35.32 11.87 -29.51
C LEU A 132 36.25 11.09 -30.50
N SER A 133 35.96 9.78 -30.64
CA SER A 133 36.71 8.92 -31.58
C SER A 133 36.49 9.33 -33.05
N ARG A 134 35.30 9.77 -33.41
CA ARG A 134 34.99 10.28 -34.77
C ARG A 134 35.66 11.62 -35.06
N ASN A 135 35.79 12.50 -34.07
CA ASN A 135 36.49 13.78 -34.24
C ASN A 135 38.00 13.61 -34.47
N LYS A 136 38.66 12.61 -33.87
CA LYS A 136 40.09 12.32 -34.08
C LYS A 136 40.44 11.81 -35.48
N LYS A 137 39.49 11.28 -36.27
CA LYS A 137 39.72 10.80 -37.65
C LYS A 137 39.54 11.87 -38.70
N LYS A 138 39.21 13.12 -38.35
CA LYS A 138 39.01 14.23 -39.28
C LYS A 138 40.19 15.22 -39.32
N HIS A 139 41.29 14.94 -38.61
CA HIS A 139 42.56 15.71 -38.65
C HIS A 139 43.67 14.86 -39.19
#